data_e04bd011fd9d40faeab664fbdfd98732
#
_entry.id   e04bd011fd9d40faeab664fbdfd98732
#
_cell.length_a   1.000
_cell.length_b   1.000
_cell.length_c   1.000
_cell.angle_alpha   90.00
_cell.angle_beta   90.00
_cell.angle_gamma   90.00
#
_symmetry.space_group_name_H-M   'P 1'
#
loop_
_entity.id
_entity.type
_entity.pdbx_description
1 polymer ?
#
loop_
_entity_poly.entity_id
_entity_poly.type
_entity_poly.pdbx_seq_one_letter_code
_entity_poly.pdbx_strand_id
1 'polypeptide(L)'
;MKKWSSRNLKNLLVAGLAVTALLPNLYLSPASAAEAAVNATAATEAAKELPKVQVIATGGTLAGLSTDKTSFQTYKAGSLPIADLVASLPNKEQIAEVTTYQFGNSGSSAYTIEQLYDLSLKVDEALKTQDGVVVTSGTDTMEEIAYFLDLTVRSPKPVVVTGSMRPWTVIGTDAPANLYNAIKLAASGKTKYFGTVLMLNDEFHAARDVTKTNSYRTDTFVTPEIGALGYIDENNIRVYRAPFRALKPASEWATPFDLGKISKADLAKLEIAYSYQDAGPGAISGFVAGGAKGIVTAGTGAGGISKAMSEERKAAIEKGVVFVTTTRTGSGSNYSSGDGIIAGDNLNAAHARILLLLCLSFTSDFDTVKDWFTTIGYGQIELPEK
;
A
#
# COMPACT_ATOMS: atom_id res chain seq x y z
N MET A 1 50.10 -5.65 -29.61
CA MET A 1 51.49 -5.12 -29.70
C MET A 1 51.42 -3.60 -29.57
N LYS A 2 51.89 -3.08 -28.48
CA LYS A 2 52.75 -1.90 -28.29
C LYS A 2 52.87 -1.67 -26.79
N LYS A 3 54.07 -2.01 -26.32
CA LYS A 3 54.63 -1.69 -25.01
C LYS A 3 54.86 -0.17 -24.94
N TRP A 4 54.62 0.38 -23.75
CA TRP A 4 55.30 1.62 -23.37
C TRP A 4 55.92 1.47 -21.99
N SER A 5 57.20 1.84 -21.99
CA SER A 5 58.17 1.59 -20.96
C SER A 5 58.28 2.73 -19.94
N SER A 6 58.73 2.31 -18.77
CA SER A 6 59.23 3.10 -17.63
C SER A 6 60.40 4.03 -17.97
N ARG A 7 60.53 5.16 -17.28
CA ARG A 7 61.83 5.76 -16.85
C ARG A 7 61.61 6.92 -15.86
N ASN A 8 62.17 6.71 -14.71
CA ASN A 8 63.31 7.26 -13.96
C ASN A 8 63.00 8.56 -13.19
N LEU A 9 63.04 8.54 -11.90
CA LEU A 9 64.07 8.39 -10.84
C LEU A 9 65.09 9.52 -10.78
N LYS A 10 65.19 10.12 -9.63
CA LYS A 10 66.36 10.60 -8.87
C LYS A 10 66.46 12.09 -8.53
N ASN A 11 66.48 12.28 -7.22
CA ASN A 11 67.45 13.08 -6.40
C ASN A 11 67.28 14.60 -6.32
N LEU A 12 67.14 15.17 -5.11
CA LEU A 12 68.31 15.72 -4.37
C LEU A 12 67.95 16.10 -2.91
N LEU A 13 68.76 15.57 -2.03
CA LEU A 13 68.96 16.04 -0.63
C LEU A 13 69.76 17.33 -0.64
N VAL A 14 69.49 18.28 0.27
CA VAL A 14 70.51 19.03 0.98
C VAL A 14 70.00 19.48 2.36
N ALA A 15 70.86 19.24 3.33
CA ALA A 15 70.69 19.50 4.76
C ALA A 15 70.99 20.99 5.12
N GLY A 16 70.44 21.44 6.23
CA GLY A 16 70.82 22.65 6.88
C GLY A 16 70.39 22.67 8.35
N LEU A 17 71.30 22.22 9.24
CA LEU A 17 71.22 22.43 10.68
C LEU A 17 71.44 23.89 11.06
N ALA A 18 70.59 24.45 11.92
CA ALA A 18 70.97 25.53 12.82
C ALA A 18 70.21 25.39 14.14
N VAL A 19 70.99 25.15 15.16
CA VAL A 19 70.62 25.10 16.57
C VAL A 19 70.62 26.52 17.12
N THR A 20 69.56 27.01 17.78
CA THR A 20 69.64 28.06 18.81
C THR A 20 68.57 27.80 19.89
N ALA A 21 69.03 27.96 21.10
CA ALA A 21 68.42 27.49 22.35
C ALA A 21 67.46 28.53 23.02
N LEU A 22 66.53 27.95 23.78
CA LEU A 22 66.00 28.42 25.08
C LEU A 22 65.15 29.73 25.14
N LEU A 23 63.87 29.55 25.46
CA LEU A 23 63.24 30.02 26.71
C LEU A 23 61.74 29.52 26.75
N PRO A 24 61.18 29.13 27.89
CA PRO A 24 59.82 28.61 27.97
C PRO A 24 58.82 29.76 28.17
N ASN A 25 57.99 29.99 27.18
CA ASN A 25 56.77 30.78 27.38
C ASN A 25 55.57 29.83 27.43
N LEU A 26 54.98 29.76 28.61
CA LEU A 26 53.66 29.18 28.84
C LEU A 26 52.60 29.97 28.04
N TYR A 27 52.29 29.57 26.87
CA TYR A 27 51.03 29.98 26.25
C TYR A 27 49.99 28.89 26.50
N LEU A 28 49.04 29.20 27.38
CA LEU A 28 47.78 28.49 27.50
C LEU A 28 47.10 28.54 26.15
N SER A 29 46.99 27.38 25.54
CA SER A 29 46.36 27.21 24.24
C SER A 29 44.83 27.41 24.34
N PRO A 30 44.20 28.21 23.47
CA PRO A 30 42.74 28.41 23.50
C PRO A 30 41.94 27.20 23.00
N ALA A 31 42.57 26.04 22.81
CA ALA A 31 41.92 24.83 22.34
C ALA A 31 40.99 24.15 23.36
N SER A 32 41.20 24.41 24.68
CA SER A 32 40.41 23.77 25.73
C SER A 32 39.01 24.38 25.92
N ALA A 33 38.83 25.64 25.54
CA ALA A 33 37.53 26.33 25.64
C ALA A 33 36.60 25.99 24.43
N ALA A 34 37.18 25.68 23.28
CA ALA A 34 36.41 25.31 22.10
C ALA A 34 35.88 23.87 22.18
N GLU A 35 36.66 22.92 22.74
CA GLU A 35 36.17 21.54 22.96
C GLU A 35 35.08 21.44 24.03
N ALA A 36 35.15 22.28 25.08
CA ALA A 36 34.08 22.36 26.07
C ALA A 36 32.80 23.02 25.53
N ALA A 37 32.90 23.96 24.59
CA ALA A 37 31.74 24.57 23.94
C ALA A 37 31.08 23.65 22.90
N VAL A 38 31.86 22.82 22.16
CA VAL A 38 31.33 21.83 21.21
C VAL A 38 30.64 20.70 21.95
N ASN A 39 31.14 20.27 23.11
CA ASN A 39 30.46 19.24 23.93
C ASN A 39 29.24 19.79 24.71
N ALA A 40 29.15 21.09 24.95
CA ALA A 40 27.99 21.71 25.62
C ALA A 40 26.81 21.98 24.66
N THR A 41 27.07 22.12 23.37
CA THR A 41 26.00 22.24 22.32
C THR A 41 25.44 20.90 21.84
N ALA A 42 26.12 19.78 22.15
CA ALA A 42 25.63 18.43 21.88
C ALA A 42 24.68 17.88 22.96
N ALA A 43 24.43 18.61 24.05
CA ALA A 43 23.73 18.10 25.24
C ALA A 43 22.29 18.60 25.42
N THR A 44 21.65 19.18 24.40
CA THR A 44 20.22 19.56 24.47
C THR A 44 19.51 19.44 23.11
N GLU A 45 19.75 18.37 22.32
CA GLU A 45 18.68 17.85 21.51
C GLU A 45 17.76 17.08 22.46
N ALA A 46 16.63 17.66 22.82
CA ALA A 46 15.56 16.96 23.51
C ALA A 46 15.33 15.69 22.70
N ALA A 47 15.45 14.51 23.30
CA ALA A 47 15.27 13.23 22.66
C ALA A 47 13.93 13.30 21.91
N LYS A 48 13.98 13.36 20.58
CA LYS A 48 12.79 13.46 19.73
C LYS A 48 11.93 12.25 20.04
N GLU A 49 10.72 12.49 20.55
CA GLU A 49 9.78 11.41 20.85
C GLU A 49 9.59 10.57 19.58
N LEU A 50 9.77 9.25 19.70
CA LEU A 50 9.62 8.36 18.57
C LEU A 50 8.15 8.33 18.10
N PRO A 51 7.90 8.27 16.79
CA PRO A 51 6.55 8.12 16.27
C PRO A 51 5.91 6.82 16.76
N LYS A 52 4.62 6.86 17.05
CA LYS A 52 3.83 5.73 17.53
C LYS A 52 3.19 5.00 16.34
N VAL A 53 3.47 3.71 16.20
CA VAL A 53 2.92 2.90 15.12
C VAL A 53 2.24 1.66 15.70
N GLN A 54 0.99 1.41 15.29
CA GLN A 54 0.32 0.15 15.59
C GLN A 54 0.35 -0.79 14.39
N VAL A 55 0.77 -2.04 14.62
CA VAL A 55 0.67 -3.13 13.64
C VAL A 55 -0.59 -3.93 13.93
N ILE A 56 -1.56 -3.90 13.01
CA ILE A 56 -2.82 -4.64 13.05
C ILE A 56 -2.68 -5.85 12.12
N ALA A 57 -2.74 -7.07 12.68
CA ALA A 57 -2.51 -8.29 11.93
C ALA A 57 -3.79 -9.03 11.61
N THR A 58 -3.97 -9.38 10.33
CA THR A 58 -5.06 -10.25 9.88
C THR A 58 -4.60 -11.70 9.61
N GLY A 59 -3.29 -11.98 9.66
CA GLY A 59 -2.71 -13.29 9.40
C GLY A 59 -1.94 -13.35 8.09
N GLY A 60 -2.30 -14.28 7.22
CA GLY A 60 -1.67 -14.46 5.91
C GLY A 60 -0.33 -15.17 5.93
N THR A 61 0.34 -15.11 4.79
CA THR A 61 1.65 -15.75 4.54
C THR A 61 2.75 -15.17 5.42
N LEU A 62 2.73 -13.85 5.69
CA LEU A 62 3.70 -13.18 6.55
C LEU A 62 3.80 -13.85 7.92
N ALA A 63 2.66 -14.23 8.50
CA ALA A 63 2.57 -14.98 9.76
C ALA A 63 2.53 -16.51 9.52
N GLY A 64 3.02 -16.98 8.38
CA GLY A 64 2.98 -18.38 7.97
C GLY A 64 4.09 -19.21 8.60
N LEU A 65 3.73 -20.40 9.04
CA LEU A 65 4.65 -21.42 9.56
C LEU A 65 4.72 -22.58 8.59
N SER A 66 5.90 -22.82 8.00
CA SER A 66 6.24 -24.02 7.24
C SER A 66 7.12 -24.94 8.09
N THR A 67 6.88 -26.22 8.03
CA THR A 67 7.73 -27.27 8.63
C THR A 67 8.95 -27.58 7.78
N ASP A 68 8.86 -27.37 6.47
CA ASP A 68 9.96 -27.47 5.52
C ASP A 68 10.43 -26.07 5.14
N LYS A 69 11.67 -25.73 5.47
CA LYS A 69 12.27 -24.41 5.19
C LYS A 69 12.47 -24.14 3.69
N THR A 70 12.32 -25.12 2.84
CA THR A 70 12.42 -25.00 1.38
C THR A 70 11.07 -25.01 0.66
N SER A 71 9.98 -25.28 1.38
CA SER A 71 8.63 -25.31 0.84
C SER A 71 7.87 -23.99 1.08
N PHE A 72 7.51 -23.30 -0.01
CA PHE A 72 6.79 -22.03 0.05
C PHE A 72 5.27 -22.17 -0.10
N GLN A 73 4.81 -23.34 -0.51
CA GLN A 73 3.38 -23.60 -0.81
C GLN A 73 2.69 -24.34 0.34
N THR A 74 3.42 -25.26 0.99
CA THR A 74 2.89 -26.09 2.07
C THR A 74 3.23 -25.45 3.42
N TYR A 75 2.36 -24.55 3.88
CA TYR A 75 2.50 -23.88 5.17
C TYR A 75 1.13 -23.59 5.78
N LYS A 76 1.11 -23.33 7.08
CA LYS A 76 -0.11 -22.86 7.78
C LYS A 76 -0.06 -21.34 7.90
N ALA A 77 -0.96 -20.66 7.18
CA ALA A 77 -1.09 -19.20 7.24
C ALA A 77 -1.54 -18.74 8.64
N GLY A 78 -1.15 -17.53 9.06
CA GLY A 78 -1.60 -16.91 10.30
C GLY A 78 -1.21 -17.65 11.59
N SER A 79 -0.19 -18.51 11.55
CA SER A 79 0.18 -19.35 12.70
C SER A 79 1.03 -18.65 13.74
N LEU A 80 1.76 -17.60 13.33
CA LEU A 80 2.68 -16.88 14.21
C LEU A 80 2.01 -15.59 14.72
N PRO A 81 2.03 -15.35 16.06
CA PRO A 81 1.49 -14.12 16.63
C PRO A 81 2.25 -12.89 16.14
N ILE A 82 1.56 -11.82 15.81
CA ILE A 82 2.22 -10.59 15.32
C ILE A 82 3.17 -9.98 16.35
N ALA A 83 2.87 -10.12 17.63
CA ALA A 83 3.72 -9.64 18.70
C ALA A 83 5.12 -10.26 18.65
N ASP A 84 5.21 -11.57 18.37
CA ASP A 84 6.47 -12.30 18.27
C ASP A 84 7.26 -11.89 17.02
N LEU A 85 6.54 -11.67 15.89
CA LEU A 85 7.14 -11.22 14.65
C LEU A 85 7.74 -9.83 14.80
N VAL A 86 6.99 -8.88 15.36
CA VAL A 86 7.46 -7.53 15.65
C VAL A 86 8.61 -7.55 16.66
N ALA A 87 8.53 -8.38 17.73
CA ALA A 87 9.59 -8.50 18.72
C ALA A 87 10.92 -8.97 18.13
N SER A 88 10.87 -9.80 17.08
CA SER A 88 12.07 -10.34 16.41
C SER A 88 12.74 -9.38 15.42
N LEU A 89 12.11 -8.24 15.09
CA LEU A 89 12.70 -7.27 14.16
C LEU A 89 13.88 -6.53 14.81
N PRO A 90 15.03 -6.43 14.11
CA PRO A 90 16.19 -5.73 14.64
C PRO A 90 15.97 -4.21 14.67
N ASN A 91 16.47 -3.54 15.70
CA ASN A 91 16.54 -2.08 15.80
C ASN A 91 15.20 -1.32 15.58
N LYS A 92 14.06 -1.99 15.72
CA LYS A 92 12.73 -1.35 15.53
C LYS A 92 12.50 -0.19 16.52
N GLU A 93 13.07 -0.29 17.71
CA GLU A 93 13.02 0.73 18.76
C GLU A 93 13.78 2.04 18.40
N GLN A 94 14.53 2.03 17.31
CA GLN A 94 15.17 3.25 16.76
C GLN A 94 14.27 3.93 15.71
N ILE A 95 13.21 3.27 15.27
CA ILE A 95 12.30 3.74 14.22
C ILE A 95 11.01 4.29 14.80
N ALA A 96 10.39 3.53 15.72
CA ALA A 96 9.08 3.83 16.26
C ALA A 96 8.85 3.13 17.61
N GLU A 97 7.93 3.69 18.40
CA GLU A 97 7.25 2.98 19.46
C GLU A 97 6.16 2.09 18.83
N VAL A 98 6.41 0.77 18.77
CA VAL A 98 5.53 -0.16 18.04
C VAL A 98 4.64 -0.93 19.00
N THR A 99 3.34 -0.84 18.78
CA THR A 99 2.31 -1.66 19.43
C THR A 99 1.69 -2.64 18.44
N THR A 100 1.10 -3.73 18.94
CA THR A 100 0.52 -4.76 18.07
C THR A 100 -0.93 -5.05 18.45
N TYR A 101 -1.76 -5.39 17.47
CA TYR A 101 -3.12 -5.87 17.65
C TYR A 101 -3.40 -7.04 16.70
N GLN A 102 -3.80 -8.19 17.25
CA GLN A 102 -4.18 -9.35 16.47
C GLN A 102 -5.67 -9.27 16.12
N PHE A 103 -5.98 -8.80 14.91
CA PHE A 103 -7.36 -8.71 14.41
C PHE A 103 -7.88 -10.08 13.96
N GLY A 104 -7.02 -10.88 13.32
CA GLY A 104 -7.35 -12.21 12.85
C GLY A 104 -6.08 -12.99 12.47
N ASN A 105 -6.26 -14.23 12.01
CA ASN A 105 -5.16 -15.15 11.71
C ASN A 105 -5.44 -16.04 10.48
N SER A 106 -6.18 -15.52 9.51
CA SER A 106 -6.61 -16.26 8.32
C SER A 106 -5.86 -15.82 7.06
N GLY A 107 -6.00 -16.58 5.97
CA GLY A 107 -5.65 -16.10 4.64
C GLY A 107 -6.57 -14.95 4.22
N SER A 108 -6.10 -14.05 3.35
CA SER A 108 -6.85 -12.84 3.02
C SER A 108 -8.21 -13.10 2.38
N SER A 109 -8.33 -14.12 1.53
CA SER A 109 -9.58 -14.51 0.87
C SER A 109 -10.66 -15.09 1.81
N ALA A 110 -10.32 -15.36 3.08
CA ALA A 110 -11.28 -15.81 4.08
C ALA A 110 -12.04 -14.67 4.77
N TYR A 111 -11.62 -13.42 4.57
CA TYR A 111 -12.28 -12.27 5.18
C TYR A 111 -13.52 -11.85 4.38
N THR A 112 -14.61 -11.58 5.10
CA THR A 112 -15.84 -11.03 4.53
C THR A 112 -15.77 -9.50 4.46
N ILE A 113 -16.66 -8.89 3.66
CA ILE A 113 -16.77 -7.42 3.61
C ILE A 113 -17.15 -6.83 4.95
N GLU A 114 -17.98 -7.53 5.75
CA GLU A 114 -18.33 -7.13 7.12
C GLU A 114 -17.11 -7.12 8.06
N GLN A 115 -16.15 -8.03 7.84
CA GLN A 115 -14.89 -8.02 8.58
C GLN A 115 -13.95 -6.90 8.11
N LEU A 116 -13.98 -6.53 6.81
CA LEU A 116 -13.25 -5.35 6.33
C LEU A 116 -13.84 -4.05 6.90
N TYR A 117 -15.16 -3.99 7.06
CA TYR A 117 -15.83 -2.90 7.80
C TYR A 117 -15.27 -2.77 9.22
N ASP A 118 -15.21 -3.87 9.99
CA ASP A 118 -14.63 -3.87 11.35
C ASP A 118 -13.14 -3.48 11.35
N LEU A 119 -12.39 -3.99 10.38
CA LEU A 119 -10.96 -3.66 10.24
C LEU A 119 -10.75 -2.16 10.00
N SER A 120 -11.54 -1.55 9.12
CA SER A 120 -11.46 -0.11 8.85
C SER A 120 -11.75 0.74 10.08
N LEU A 121 -12.81 0.43 10.83
CA LEU A 121 -13.12 1.11 12.09
C LEU A 121 -11.99 0.93 13.12
N LYS A 122 -11.35 -0.25 13.15
CA LYS A 122 -10.22 -0.51 14.05
C LYS A 122 -8.98 0.30 13.66
N VAL A 123 -8.74 0.49 12.37
CA VAL A 123 -7.66 1.38 11.86
C VAL A 123 -7.94 2.83 12.27
N ASP A 124 -9.16 3.33 12.07
CA ASP A 124 -9.53 4.69 12.48
C ASP A 124 -9.42 4.90 14.00
N GLU A 125 -9.80 3.91 14.80
CA GLU A 125 -9.63 3.95 16.25
C GLU A 125 -8.14 4.07 16.62
N ALA A 126 -7.29 3.25 16.02
CA ALA A 126 -5.85 3.27 16.26
C ALA A 126 -5.24 4.64 15.93
N LEU A 127 -5.62 5.23 14.80
CA LEU A 127 -5.09 6.51 14.33
C LEU A 127 -5.48 7.72 15.20
N LYS A 128 -6.39 7.57 16.16
CA LYS A 128 -6.68 8.61 17.16
C LYS A 128 -5.47 8.85 18.07
N THR A 129 -4.68 7.82 18.36
CA THR A 129 -3.53 7.87 19.29
C THR A 129 -2.20 7.53 18.64
N GLN A 130 -2.20 6.87 17.48
CA GLN A 130 -1.00 6.50 16.74
C GLN A 130 -0.67 7.53 15.66
N ASP A 131 0.60 7.61 15.26
CA ASP A 131 1.08 8.46 14.16
C ASP A 131 0.97 7.76 12.80
N GLY A 132 0.90 6.43 12.82
CA GLY A 132 0.67 5.60 11.65
C GLY A 132 0.19 4.20 12.02
N VAL A 133 -0.39 3.50 11.04
CA VAL A 133 -0.85 2.12 11.18
C VAL A 133 -0.26 1.26 10.07
N VAL A 134 0.19 0.06 10.44
CA VAL A 134 0.52 -1.02 9.50
C VAL A 134 -0.54 -2.10 9.59
N VAL A 135 -1.11 -2.52 8.48
CA VAL A 135 -2.00 -3.68 8.41
C VAL A 135 -1.28 -4.82 7.70
N THR A 136 -1.07 -5.95 8.37
CA THR A 136 -0.50 -7.14 7.71
C THR A 136 -1.61 -8.06 7.24
N SER A 137 -1.50 -8.57 6.01
CA SER A 137 -2.51 -9.43 5.39
C SER A 137 -1.89 -10.54 4.54
N GLY A 138 -2.71 -11.55 4.23
CA GLY A 138 -2.43 -12.46 3.13
C GLY A 138 -2.50 -11.74 1.78
N THR A 139 -1.68 -12.18 0.82
CA THR A 139 -1.46 -11.44 -0.42
C THR A 139 -2.53 -11.64 -1.49
N ASP A 140 -3.43 -12.64 -1.35
CA ASP A 140 -4.34 -13.04 -2.44
C ASP A 140 -5.41 -11.98 -2.75
N THR A 141 -5.95 -11.32 -1.73
CA THR A 141 -6.92 -10.22 -1.84
C THR A 141 -6.43 -8.95 -1.13
N MET A 142 -5.11 -8.83 -0.93
CA MET A 142 -4.53 -7.70 -0.19
C MET A 142 -4.79 -6.36 -0.89
N GLU A 143 -4.82 -6.34 -2.22
CA GLU A 143 -5.15 -5.15 -3.00
C GLU A 143 -6.59 -4.67 -2.73
N GLU A 144 -7.54 -5.59 -2.57
CA GLU A 144 -8.93 -5.26 -2.22
C GLU A 144 -9.04 -4.72 -0.78
N ILE A 145 -8.32 -5.33 0.17
CA ILE A 145 -8.25 -4.85 1.56
C ILE A 145 -7.64 -3.44 1.60
N ALA A 146 -6.53 -3.23 0.87
CA ALA A 146 -5.86 -1.93 0.82
C ALA A 146 -6.79 -0.85 0.23
N TYR A 147 -7.48 -1.14 -0.86
CA TYR A 147 -8.37 -0.18 -1.49
C TYR A 147 -9.64 0.07 -0.66
N PHE A 148 -10.19 -0.95 0.02
CA PHE A 148 -11.28 -0.76 0.97
C PHE A 148 -10.88 0.21 2.10
N LEU A 149 -9.70 0.03 2.69
CA LEU A 149 -9.18 0.93 3.71
C LEU A 149 -8.91 2.34 3.16
N ASP A 150 -8.38 2.45 1.94
CA ASP A 150 -8.16 3.72 1.27
C ASP A 150 -9.46 4.54 1.14
N LEU A 151 -10.53 3.87 0.79
CA LEU A 151 -11.83 4.51 0.59
C LEU A 151 -12.55 4.85 1.90
N THR A 152 -12.28 4.14 3.00
CA THR A 152 -13.11 4.21 4.22
C THR A 152 -12.42 4.80 5.43
N VAL A 153 -11.08 4.76 5.55
CA VAL A 153 -10.35 5.36 6.66
C VAL A 153 -10.44 6.88 6.61
N ARG A 154 -10.78 7.49 7.75
CA ARG A 154 -11.06 8.92 7.87
C ARG A 154 -9.85 9.77 8.22
N SER A 155 -8.79 9.16 8.72
CA SER A 155 -7.57 9.85 9.14
C SER A 155 -6.60 10.04 7.97
N PRO A 156 -6.00 11.25 7.79
CA PRO A 156 -4.96 11.48 6.79
C PRO A 156 -3.58 10.93 7.19
N LYS A 157 -3.44 10.34 8.38
CA LYS A 157 -2.18 9.74 8.84
C LYS A 157 -1.82 8.51 8.00
N PRO A 158 -0.53 8.11 7.95
CA PRO A 158 -0.10 6.95 7.18
C PRO A 158 -0.83 5.65 7.54
N VAL A 159 -1.36 4.98 6.53
CA VAL A 159 -1.85 3.60 6.59
C VAL A 159 -1.08 2.79 5.55
N VAL A 160 -0.34 1.78 6.02
CA VAL A 160 0.49 0.93 5.16
C VAL A 160 0.00 -0.51 5.24
N VAL A 161 -0.47 -1.06 4.14
CA VAL A 161 -0.82 -2.48 4.04
C VAL A 161 0.40 -3.24 3.54
N THR A 162 0.72 -4.36 4.16
CA THR A 162 1.85 -5.22 3.79
C THR A 162 1.55 -6.70 4.02
N GLY A 163 2.42 -7.52 3.48
CA GLY A 163 2.38 -8.97 3.62
C GLY A 163 3.68 -9.59 3.14
N SER A 164 3.67 -10.87 2.81
CA SER A 164 4.81 -11.51 2.16
C SER A 164 4.38 -12.59 1.18
N MET A 165 5.22 -12.85 0.20
CA MET A 165 5.02 -13.92 -0.77
C MET A 165 5.57 -15.26 -0.24
N ARG A 166 6.46 -15.23 0.75
CA ARG A 166 7.02 -16.41 1.40
C ARG A 166 6.73 -16.41 2.90
N PRO A 167 6.45 -17.60 3.48
CA PRO A 167 6.22 -17.73 4.92
C PRO A 167 7.44 -17.26 5.73
N TRP A 168 7.20 -16.81 6.96
CA TRP A 168 8.27 -16.31 7.85
C TRP A 168 9.43 -17.27 8.04
N THR A 169 9.17 -18.58 8.08
CA THR A 169 10.13 -19.61 8.50
C THR A 169 10.95 -20.21 7.37
N VAL A 170 10.74 -19.82 6.10
CA VAL A 170 11.44 -20.42 4.96
C VAL A 170 12.66 -19.61 4.55
N ILE A 171 13.58 -20.25 3.80
CA ILE A 171 14.74 -19.56 3.24
C ILE A 171 14.33 -18.49 2.23
N GLY A 172 15.04 -17.37 2.25
CA GLY A 172 14.75 -16.24 1.33
C GLY A 172 13.36 -15.64 1.52
N THR A 173 12.81 -15.71 2.73
CA THR A 173 11.56 -15.03 3.07
C THR A 173 11.70 -13.51 2.95
N ASP A 174 10.69 -12.87 2.36
CA ASP A 174 10.56 -11.43 2.25
C ASP A 174 9.82 -10.81 3.47
N ALA A 175 9.28 -11.65 4.36
CA ALA A 175 8.40 -11.22 5.44
C ALA A 175 9.04 -10.23 6.44
N PRO A 176 10.25 -10.47 7.00
CA PRO A 176 10.86 -9.53 7.94
C PRO A 176 11.18 -8.17 7.31
N ALA A 177 11.69 -8.16 6.06
CA ALA A 177 12.01 -6.93 5.35
C ALA A 177 10.76 -6.11 5.06
N ASN A 178 9.70 -6.74 4.56
CA ASN A 178 8.44 -6.07 4.27
C ASN A 178 7.81 -5.48 5.54
N LEU A 179 7.77 -6.23 6.64
CA LEU A 179 7.21 -5.73 7.91
C LEU A 179 8.03 -4.57 8.48
N TYR A 180 9.37 -4.68 8.46
CA TYR A 180 10.27 -3.65 8.93
C TYR A 180 10.11 -2.35 8.13
N ASN A 181 10.10 -2.44 6.80
CA ASN A 181 9.96 -1.30 5.91
C ASN A 181 8.55 -0.69 5.97
N ALA A 182 7.50 -1.49 6.17
CA ALA A 182 6.16 -0.95 6.38
C ALA A 182 6.06 -0.13 7.68
N ILE A 183 6.66 -0.60 8.79
CA ILE A 183 6.74 0.15 10.04
C ILE A 183 7.53 1.45 9.84
N LYS A 184 8.68 1.40 9.16
CA LYS A 184 9.51 2.56 8.83
C LYS A 184 8.76 3.58 7.99
N LEU A 185 8.02 3.13 6.96
CA LEU A 185 7.22 3.99 6.10
C LEU A 185 6.10 4.68 6.89
N ALA A 186 5.35 3.93 7.70
CA ALA A 186 4.29 4.47 8.55
C ALA A 186 4.83 5.50 9.55
N ALA A 187 5.96 5.19 10.21
CA ALA A 187 6.62 6.07 11.19
C ALA A 187 7.15 7.37 10.56
N SER A 188 7.53 7.34 9.29
CA SER A 188 8.14 8.48 8.60
C SER A 188 7.21 9.67 8.38
N GLY A 189 5.90 9.47 8.39
CA GLY A 189 4.90 10.48 8.04
C GLY A 189 4.88 10.89 6.57
N LYS A 190 5.76 10.32 5.71
CA LYS A 190 5.92 10.74 4.30
C LYS A 190 4.72 10.41 3.42
N THR A 191 3.87 9.47 3.84
CA THR A 191 2.63 9.11 3.15
C THR A 191 1.37 9.72 3.78
N LYS A 192 1.53 10.76 4.61
CA LYS A 192 0.39 11.53 5.12
C LYS A 192 -0.39 12.14 3.95
N TYR A 193 -1.71 12.05 3.99
CA TYR A 193 -2.65 12.42 2.91
C TYR A 193 -2.61 11.52 1.65
N PHE A 194 -1.78 10.47 1.60
CA PHE A 194 -1.78 9.55 0.46
C PHE A 194 -2.99 8.62 0.43
N GLY A 195 -3.73 8.52 1.55
CA GLY A 195 -4.65 7.43 1.79
C GLY A 195 -3.89 6.18 2.23
N THR A 196 -4.38 5.02 1.86
CA THR A 196 -3.70 3.76 2.12
C THR A 196 -2.70 3.46 1.02
N VAL A 197 -1.49 3.05 1.41
CA VAL A 197 -0.48 2.54 0.49
C VAL A 197 -0.23 1.07 0.75
N LEU A 198 0.09 0.32 -0.30
CA LEU A 198 0.52 -1.08 -0.22
C LEU A 198 2.03 -1.14 -0.43
N MET A 199 2.74 -1.80 0.49
CA MET A 199 4.20 -1.87 0.52
C MET A 199 4.66 -3.33 0.53
N LEU A 200 5.40 -3.74 -0.49
CA LEU A 200 6.14 -4.99 -0.59
C LEU A 200 7.40 -4.81 -1.43
N ASN A 201 8.40 -5.65 -1.20
CA ASN A 201 9.60 -5.73 -2.04
C ASN A 201 10.27 -4.37 -2.23
N ASP A 202 10.39 -3.61 -1.12
CA ASP A 202 10.99 -2.27 -1.04
C ASP A 202 10.26 -1.17 -1.84
N GLU A 203 9.14 -1.49 -2.47
CA GLU A 203 8.30 -0.56 -3.22
C GLU A 203 7.00 -0.27 -2.48
N PHE A 204 6.48 0.96 -2.60
CA PHE A 204 5.15 1.29 -2.12
C PHE A 204 4.31 1.94 -3.21
N HIS A 205 3.03 1.56 -3.22
CA HIS A 205 2.06 1.85 -4.27
C HIS A 205 0.79 2.46 -3.67
N ALA A 206 0.05 3.23 -4.47
CA ALA A 206 -1.31 3.62 -4.08
C ALA A 206 -2.23 2.40 -4.07
N ALA A 207 -3.06 2.28 -3.03
CA ALA A 207 -3.99 1.16 -2.91
C ALA A 207 -4.99 1.08 -4.08
N ARG A 208 -5.34 2.23 -4.68
CA ARG A 208 -6.21 2.30 -5.84
C ARG A 208 -5.63 1.62 -7.08
N ASP A 209 -4.30 1.64 -7.25
CA ASP A 209 -3.65 1.35 -8.53
C ASP A 209 -2.86 0.04 -8.54
N VAL A 210 -2.50 -0.47 -7.36
CA VAL A 210 -1.67 -1.66 -7.22
C VAL A 210 -2.44 -2.93 -7.47
N THR A 211 -1.81 -3.91 -8.12
CA THR A 211 -2.40 -5.24 -8.31
C THR A 211 -1.37 -6.36 -8.20
N LYS A 212 -1.83 -7.54 -7.77
CA LYS A 212 -1.02 -8.76 -7.72
C LYS A 212 -0.94 -9.41 -9.10
N THR A 213 0.24 -9.41 -9.70
CA THR A 213 0.46 -9.87 -11.08
C THR A 213 1.08 -11.27 -11.19
N ASN A 214 1.57 -11.83 -10.09
CA ASN A 214 2.18 -13.15 -10.06
C ASN A 214 1.82 -13.91 -8.78
N SER A 215 1.65 -15.22 -8.88
CA SER A 215 1.26 -16.07 -7.76
C SER A 215 2.41 -16.41 -6.78
N TYR A 216 3.69 -16.23 -7.17
CA TYR A 216 4.83 -16.71 -6.38
C TYR A 216 5.97 -15.71 -6.19
N ARG A 217 6.17 -14.77 -7.12
CA ARG A 217 7.31 -13.85 -7.07
C ARG A 217 7.15 -12.81 -5.97
N THR A 218 8.26 -12.39 -5.38
CA THR A 218 8.27 -11.33 -4.35
C THR A 218 7.98 -9.96 -4.94
N ASP A 219 8.33 -9.71 -6.20
CA ASP A 219 8.07 -8.49 -6.98
C ASP A 219 6.69 -8.47 -7.67
N THR A 220 5.70 -9.15 -7.08
CA THR A 220 4.39 -9.40 -7.70
C THR A 220 3.43 -8.23 -7.66
N PHE A 221 3.55 -7.34 -6.67
CA PHE A 221 2.67 -6.18 -6.57
C PHE A 221 3.25 -5.03 -7.39
N VAL A 222 2.51 -4.66 -8.42
CA VAL A 222 2.91 -3.58 -9.32
C VAL A 222 1.72 -2.66 -9.59
N THR A 223 2.01 -1.43 -9.96
CA THR A 223 1.04 -0.49 -10.52
C THR A 223 1.28 -0.42 -12.02
N PRO A 224 0.45 -1.09 -12.84
CA PRO A 224 0.56 -1.03 -14.29
C PRO A 224 0.49 0.43 -14.77
N GLU A 225 1.17 0.72 -15.89
CA GLU A 225 1.19 2.01 -16.61
C GLU A 225 1.87 3.15 -15.87
N ILE A 226 1.62 3.34 -14.56
CA ILE A 226 2.09 4.52 -13.83
C ILE A 226 3.18 4.24 -12.78
N GLY A 227 3.43 2.96 -12.43
CA GLY A 227 4.53 2.53 -11.54
C GLY A 227 4.36 2.86 -10.05
N ALA A 228 5.36 2.53 -9.22
CA ALA A 228 5.37 2.75 -7.79
C ALA A 228 5.32 4.24 -7.40
N LEU A 229 4.81 4.56 -6.22
CA LEU A 229 4.88 5.91 -5.63
C LEU A 229 6.30 6.24 -5.16
N GLY A 230 7.03 5.23 -4.74
CA GLY A 230 8.39 5.38 -4.24
C GLY A 230 8.98 4.07 -3.74
N TYR A 231 10.18 4.20 -3.16
CA TYR A 231 11.04 3.08 -2.76
C TYR A 231 11.63 3.31 -1.38
N ILE A 232 12.04 2.24 -0.74
CA ILE A 232 12.75 2.25 0.55
C ILE A 232 14.11 1.60 0.37
N ASP A 233 15.16 2.43 0.31
CA ASP A 233 16.56 2.01 0.18
C ASP A 233 17.24 2.14 1.54
N GLU A 234 17.34 1.08 2.32
CA GLU A 234 17.86 1.10 3.69
C GLU A 234 17.18 2.18 4.56
N ASN A 235 17.87 3.31 4.84
CA ASN A 235 17.34 4.41 5.63
C ASN A 235 16.67 5.51 4.78
N ASN A 236 16.70 5.38 3.46
CA ASN A 236 16.16 6.39 2.56
C ASN A 236 14.78 5.99 2.07
N ILE A 237 13.76 6.74 2.48
CA ILE A 237 12.42 6.65 1.91
C ILE A 237 12.32 7.71 0.83
N ARG A 238 12.19 7.28 -0.43
CA ARG A 238 12.11 8.13 -1.62
C ARG A 238 10.69 8.13 -2.15
N VAL A 239 10.05 9.29 -2.15
CA VAL A 239 8.73 9.50 -2.75
C VAL A 239 8.94 10.20 -4.09
N TYR A 240 8.54 9.58 -5.17
CA TYR A 240 8.68 10.12 -6.53
C TYR A 240 7.36 10.66 -7.08
N ARG A 241 6.24 10.12 -6.62
CA ARG A 241 4.89 10.51 -7.04
C ARG A 241 3.94 10.51 -5.83
N ALA A 242 2.87 11.27 -5.94
CA ALA A 242 1.77 11.25 -4.98
C ALA A 242 0.49 10.74 -5.67
N PRO A 243 -0.40 10.02 -4.96
CA PRO A 243 -1.72 9.72 -5.46
C PRO A 243 -2.50 11.02 -5.69
N PHE A 244 -3.43 11.02 -6.65
CA PHE A 244 -4.30 12.18 -6.92
C PHE A 244 -4.96 12.73 -5.64
N ARG A 245 -5.40 11.85 -4.76
CA ARG A 245 -6.01 12.21 -3.47
C ARG A 245 -5.14 13.13 -2.61
N ALA A 246 -3.81 13.00 -2.65
CA ALA A 246 -2.89 13.84 -1.88
C ALA A 246 -2.87 15.30 -2.36
N LEU A 247 -3.36 15.57 -3.56
CA LEU A 247 -3.42 16.91 -4.14
C LEU A 247 -4.72 17.66 -3.79
N LYS A 248 -5.72 16.97 -3.21
CA LYS A 248 -6.97 17.57 -2.79
C LYS A 248 -6.77 18.47 -1.56
N PRO A 249 -7.55 19.56 -1.42
CA PRO A 249 -7.61 20.31 -0.17
C PRO A 249 -7.94 19.39 1.01
N ALA A 250 -7.42 19.70 2.19
CA ALA A 250 -7.65 18.88 3.39
C ALA A 250 -9.15 18.72 3.74
N SER A 251 -9.98 19.71 3.40
CA SER A 251 -11.45 19.68 3.55
C SER A 251 -12.14 18.69 2.61
N GLU A 252 -11.51 18.34 1.49
CA GLU A 252 -12.06 17.49 0.43
C GLU A 252 -11.33 16.12 0.34
N TRP A 253 -10.36 15.92 1.23
CA TRP A 253 -9.54 14.73 1.22
C TRP A 253 -10.31 13.45 1.56
N ALA A 254 -11.24 13.54 2.52
CA ALA A 254 -12.01 12.39 2.96
C ALA A 254 -13.10 12.02 1.94
N THR A 255 -13.21 10.74 1.61
CA THR A 255 -14.26 10.20 0.75
C THR A 255 -15.65 10.31 1.39
N PRO A 256 -16.76 10.15 0.66
CA PRO A 256 -18.10 10.10 1.26
C PRO A 256 -18.36 8.86 2.11
N PHE A 257 -17.51 7.82 2.05
CA PHE A 257 -17.76 6.51 2.62
C PHE A 257 -17.36 6.43 4.11
N ASP A 258 -18.07 7.17 4.95
CA ASP A 258 -17.92 7.16 6.40
C ASP A 258 -18.69 5.97 7.01
N LEU A 259 -17.98 4.88 7.33
CA LEU A 259 -18.59 3.66 7.89
C LEU A 259 -19.28 3.89 9.24
N GLY A 260 -18.95 4.96 9.96
CA GLY A 260 -19.67 5.34 11.18
C GLY A 260 -21.12 5.80 10.94
N LYS A 261 -21.52 6.03 9.68
CA LYS A 261 -22.86 6.48 9.29
C LYS A 261 -23.77 5.35 8.80
N ILE A 262 -23.25 4.16 8.58
CA ILE A 262 -23.99 2.99 8.12
C ILE A 262 -23.74 1.80 9.04
N SER A 263 -24.57 0.78 8.93
CA SER A 263 -24.37 -0.50 9.60
C SER A 263 -23.90 -1.57 8.61
N LYS A 264 -23.46 -2.72 9.12
CA LYS A 264 -23.10 -3.87 8.25
C LYS A 264 -24.27 -4.35 7.39
N ALA A 265 -25.50 -4.18 7.84
CA ALA A 265 -26.70 -4.57 7.09
C ALA A 265 -26.92 -3.70 5.84
N ASP A 266 -26.33 -2.50 5.81
CA ASP A 266 -26.43 -1.58 4.69
C ASP A 266 -25.39 -1.90 3.59
N LEU A 267 -24.43 -2.81 3.87
CA LEU A 267 -23.41 -3.20 2.89
C LEU A 267 -24.04 -3.90 1.68
N ALA A 268 -23.85 -3.32 0.51
CA ALA A 268 -24.43 -3.83 -0.72
C ALA A 268 -23.76 -5.14 -1.17
N LYS A 269 -24.53 -6.05 -1.73
CA LYS A 269 -24.02 -7.28 -2.33
C LYS A 269 -23.60 -7.04 -3.77
N LEU A 270 -22.33 -7.27 -4.09
CA LEU A 270 -21.70 -7.04 -5.39
C LEU A 270 -20.94 -8.27 -5.87
N GLU A 271 -21.00 -8.50 -7.19
CA GLU A 271 -20.36 -9.65 -7.82
C GLU A 271 -19.53 -9.22 -9.04
N ILE A 272 -18.64 -10.10 -9.51
CA ILE A 272 -17.83 -9.91 -10.71
C ILE A 272 -18.20 -10.98 -11.74
N ALA A 273 -18.69 -10.57 -12.92
CA ALA A 273 -18.95 -11.45 -14.04
C ALA A 273 -17.77 -11.43 -15.02
N TYR A 274 -17.07 -12.55 -15.13
CA TYR A 274 -15.92 -12.71 -16.01
C TYR A 274 -16.34 -13.10 -17.42
N SER A 275 -15.95 -12.33 -18.44
CA SER A 275 -16.26 -12.61 -19.85
C SER A 275 -15.12 -13.36 -20.54
N TYR A 276 -15.49 -14.29 -21.39
CA TYR A 276 -14.61 -15.11 -22.23
C TYR A 276 -15.32 -15.48 -23.53
N GLN A 277 -14.64 -16.22 -24.42
CA GLN A 277 -15.23 -16.68 -25.67
C GLN A 277 -16.49 -17.50 -25.39
N ASP A 278 -17.63 -17.09 -25.98
CA ASP A 278 -18.94 -17.72 -25.82
C ASP A 278 -19.44 -17.82 -24.38
N ALA A 279 -19.15 -16.81 -23.56
CA ALA A 279 -19.62 -16.73 -22.16
C ALA A 279 -21.14 -16.65 -22.13
N GLY A 280 -21.77 -17.56 -21.41
CA GLY A 280 -23.24 -17.62 -21.26
C GLY A 280 -23.77 -16.59 -20.27
N PRO A 281 -25.13 -16.44 -20.19
CA PRO A 281 -25.77 -15.46 -19.30
C PRO A 281 -25.77 -15.89 -17.82
N GLY A 282 -25.50 -17.17 -17.52
CA GLY A 282 -25.73 -17.80 -16.22
C GLY A 282 -25.09 -17.12 -15.02
N ALA A 283 -23.91 -16.52 -15.19
CA ALA A 283 -23.25 -15.78 -14.11
C ALA A 283 -24.09 -14.56 -13.70
N ILE A 284 -24.52 -13.74 -14.67
CA ILE A 284 -25.31 -12.51 -14.39
C ILE A 284 -26.66 -12.90 -13.78
N SER A 285 -27.41 -13.84 -14.42
CA SER A 285 -28.71 -14.26 -13.89
C SER A 285 -28.62 -14.90 -12.50
N GLY A 286 -27.56 -15.68 -12.23
CA GLY A 286 -27.31 -16.25 -10.90
C GLY A 286 -27.01 -15.19 -9.84
N PHE A 287 -26.23 -14.17 -10.16
CA PHE A 287 -25.95 -13.05 -9.26
C PHE A 287 -27.19 -12.21 -8.96
N VAL A 288 -28.00 -11.93 -9.97
CA VAL A 288 -29.29 -11.23 -9.81
C VAL A 288 -30.22 -12.03 -8.92
N ALA A 289 -30.36 -13.33 -9.17
CA ALA A 289 -31.16 -14.22 -8.31
C ALA A 289 -30.64 -14.29 -6.88
N GLY A 290 -29.30 -14.16 -6.69
CA GLY A 290 -28.65 -14.08 -5.39
C GLY A 290 -28.78 -12.72 -4.71
N GLY A 291 -29.45 -11.74 -5.30
CA GLY A 291 -29.70 -10.42 -4.72
C GLY A 291 -28.59 -9.40 -4.91
N ALA A 292 -27.70 -9.58 -5.91
CA ALA A 292 -26.69 -8.60 -6.25
C ALA A 292 -27.34 -7.26 -6.64
N LYS A 293 -26.87 -6.16 -6.05
CA LYS A 293 -27.29 -4.79 -6.34
C LYS A 293 -26.46 -4.15 -7.46
N GLY A 294 -25.26 -4.67 -7.66
CA GLY A 294 -24.39 -4.25 -8.74
C GLY A 294 -23.49 -5.41 -9.20
N ILE A 295 -23.07 -5.34 -10.45
CA ILE A 295 -22.21 -6.35 -11.08
C ILE A 295 -21.10 -5.63 -11.86
N VAL A 296 -19.87 -6.01 -11.60
CA VAL A 296 -18.71 -5.58 -12.41
C VAL A 296 -18.48 -6.62 -13.50
N THR A 297 -18.37 -6.18 -14.75
CA THR A 297 -17.96 -7.08 -15.84
C THR A 297 -16.47 -6.99 -16.10
N ALA A 298 -15.73 -8.08 -15.89
CA ALA A 298 -14.36 -8.24 -16.34
C ALA A 298 -14.34 -8.65 -17.81
N GLY A 299 -14.37 -7.63 -18.70
CA GLY A 299 -14.58 -7.82 -20.13
C GLY A 299 -13.32 -8.18 -20.90
N THR A 300 -13.50 -8.61 -22.14
CA THR A 300 -12.41 -8.86 -23.10
C THR A 300 -11.96 -7.55 -23.76
N GLY A 301 -10.68 -7.41 -24.06
CA GLY A 301 -10.14 -6.18 -24.66
C GLY A 301 -10.58 -4.93 -23.87
N ALA A 302 -11.16 -3.96 -24.53
CA ALA A 302 -11.66 -2.73 -23.92
C ALA A 302 -13.05 -2.90 -23.21
N GLY A 303 -13.25 -4.01 -22.50
CA GLY A 303 -14.45 -4.26 -21.69
C GLY A 303 -15.58 -4.99 -22.43
N GLY A 304 -15.31 -5.63 -23.58
CA GLY A 304 -16.32 -6.38 -24.33
C GLY A 304 -16.85 -7.59 -23.57
N ILE A 305 -18.14 -7.87 -23.72
CA ILE A 305 -18.79 -9.07 -23.19
C ILE A 305 -19.53 -9.81 -24.33
N SER A 306 -19.83 -11.09 -24.13
CA SER A 306 -20.57 -11.87 -25.12
C SER A 306 -21.98 -11.30 -25.38
N LYS A 307 -22.58 -11.70 -26.52
CA LYS A 307 -23.96 -11.31 -26.84
C LYS A 307 -24.92 -11.78 -25.75
N ALA A 308 -24.79 -13.01 -25.29
CA ALA A 308 -25.66 -13.60 -24.26
C ALA A 308 -25.53 -12.85 -22.91
N MET A 309 -24.30 -12.50 -22.49
CA MET A 309 -24.10 -11.66 -21.31
C MET A 309 -24.67 -10.25 -21.49
N SER A 310 -24.58 -9.68 -22.72
CA SER A 310 -25.10 -8.33 -23.00
C SER A 310 -26.63 -8.29 -22.93
N GLU A 311 -27.30 -9.32 -23.41
CA GLU A 311 -28.76 -9.44 -23.32
C GLU A 311 -29.21 -9.59 -21.86
N GLU A 312 -28.55 -10.44 -21.08
CA GLU A 312 -28.86 -10.62 -19.66
C GLU A 312 -28.54 -9.38 -18.84
N ARG A 313 -27.45 -8.65 -19.17
CA ARG A 313 -27.15 -7.35 -18.53
C ARG A 313 -28.28 -6.36 -18.70
N LYS A 314 -28.87 -6.24 -19.91
CA LYS A 314 -30.02 -5.38 -20.15
C LYS A 314 -31.21 -5.77 -19.25
N ALA A 315 -31.56 -7.04 -19.20
CA ALA A 315 -32.63 -7.53 -18.33
C ALA A 315 -32.36 -7.30 -16.83
N ALA A 316 -31.09 -7.33 -16.40
CA ALA A 316 -30.70 -7.04 -15.03
C ALA A 316 -30.79 -5.54 -14.71
N ILE A 317 -30.43 -4.67 -15.65
CA ILE A 317 -30.58 -3.20 -15.51
C ILE A 317 -32.05 -2.81 -15.35
N GLU A 318 -32.96 -3.41 -16.12
CA GLU A 318 -34.40 -3.20 -15.95
C GLU A 318 -34.91 -3.57 -14.56
N LYS A 319 -34.20 -4.44 -13.84
CA LYS A 319 -34.45 -4.83 -12.43
C LYS A 319 -33.71 -3.93 -11.42
N GLY A 320 -33.04 -2.86 -11.87
CA GLY A 320 -32.34 -1.90 -11.03
C GLY A 320 -30.92 -2.31 -10.62
N VAL A 321 -30.31 -3.31 -11.29
CA VAL A 321 -28.90 -3.69 -11.03
C VAL A 321 -27.98 -2.74 -11.78
N VAL A 322 -27.01 -2.14 -11.05
CA VAL A 322 -26.00 -1.25 -11.62
C VAL A 322 -24.81 -2.05 -12.14
N PHE A 323 -24.33 -1.70 -13.33
CA PHE A 323 -23.16 -2.34 -13.92
C PHE A 323 -21.96 -1.38 -13.98
N VAL A 324 -20.76 -1.96 -13.74
CA VAL A 324 -19.49 -1.30 -14.04
C VAL A 324 -18.75 -2.15 -15.07
N THR A 325 -18.24 -1.50 -16.13
CA THR A 325 -17.45 -2.17 -17.16
C THR A 325 -15.96 -2.00 -16.88
N THR A 326 -15.23 -3.12 -16.86
CA THR A 326 -13.77 -3.17 -16.71
C THR A 326 -13.16 -4.11 -17.74
N THR A 327 -11.84 -4.15 -17.80
CA THR A 327 -11.12 -5.11 -18.62
C THR A 327 -10.46 -6.22 -17.79
N ARG A 328 -10.31 -7.40 -18.39
CA ARG A 328 -9.54 -8.53 -17.82
C ARG A 328 -8.09 -8.56 -18.29
N THR A 329 -7.65 -7.57 -19.07
CA THR A 329 -6.30 -7.56 -19.67
C THR A 329 -5.19 -7.24 -18.67
N GLY A 330 -5.56 -6.75 -17.47
CA GLY A 330 -4.60 -6.38 -16.41
C GLY A 330 -4.13 -4.93 -16.48
N SER A 331 -4.41 -4.20 -17.56
CA SER A 331 -4.13 -2.76 -17.71
C SER A 331 -4.98 -2.18 -18.83
N GLY A 332 -5.00 -0.85 -18.95
CA GLY A 332 -5.77 -0.12 -19.95
C GLY A 332 -7.14 0.33 -19.44
N SER A 333 -7.63 1.43 -20.02
CA SER A 333 -8.86 2.09 -19.59
C SER A 333 -10.09 1.60 -20.38
N ASN A 334 -11.24 1.63 -19.72
CA ASN A 334 -12.55 1.35 -20.28
C ASN A 334 -13.43 2.58 -20.18
N TYR A 335 -13.94 3.05 -21.31
CA TYR A 335 -14.77 4.26 -21.41
C TYR A 335 -16.25 3.97 -21.70
N SER A 336 -16.65 2.69 -21.79
CA SER A 336 -18.01 2.30 -22.13
C SER A 336 -18.96 2.58 -20.97
N SER A 337 -19.87 3.52 -21.17
CA SER A 337 -20.94 3.88 -20.24
C SER A 337 -22.29 3.94 -20.96
N GLY A 338 -23.40 3.95 -20.20
CA GLY A 338 -24.76 4.02 -20.70
C GLY A 338 -25.77 3.96 -19.55
N ASP A 339 -27.03 3.85 -19.87
CA ASP A 339 -28.08 3.71 -18.86
C ASP A 339 -27.83 2.47 -18.00
N GLY A 340 -27.69 2.64 -16.69
CA GLY A 340 -27.36 1.59 -15.75
C GLY A 340 -25.93 1.04 -15.85
N ILE A 341 -25.05 1.64 -16.69
CA ILE A 341 -23.67 1.19 -16.93
C ILE A 341 -22.70 2.33 -16.68
N ILE A 342 -21.72 2.09 -15.83
CA ILE A 342 -20.63 3.03 -15.50
C ILE A 342 -19.33 2.49 -16.11
N ALA A 343 -18.54 3.37 -16.69
CA ALA A 343 -17.18 3.05 -17.12
C ALA A 343 -16.26 2.93 -15.91
N GLY A 344 -15.51 1.81 -15.81
CA GLY A 344 -14.57 1.58 -14.71
C GLY A 344 -13.22 2.28 -14.89
N ASP A 345 -13.02 2.99 -16.02
CA ASP A 345 -11.72 3.56 -16.40
C ASP A 345 -10.60 2.49 -16.33
N ASN A 346 -9.50 2.77 -15.66
CA ASN A 346 -8.39 1.83 -15.49
C ASN A 346 -8.45 1.04 -14.16
N LEU A 347 -9.56 1.08 -13.43
CA LEU A 347 -9.76 0.17 -12.31
C LEU A 347 -9.84 -1.28 -12.80
N ASN A 348 -9.11 -2.16 -12.13
CA ASN A 348 -9.35 -3.60 -12.33
C ASN A 348 -10.71 -4.01 -11.76
N ALA A 349 -11.19 -5.20 -12.09
CA ALA A 349 -12.52 -5.64 -11.68
C ALA A 349 -12.69 -5.74 -10.15
N ALA A 350 -11.64 -6.11 -9.42
CA ALA A 350 -11.66 -6.22 -7.97
C ALA A 350 -11.80 -4.83 -7.31
N HIS A 351 -11.01 -3.86 -7.75
CA HIS A 351 -11.10 -2.48 -7.25
C HIS A 351 -12.43 -1.81 -7.63
N ALA A 352 -12.87 -1.96 -8.88
CA ALA A 352 -14.17 -1.46 -9.30
C ALA A 352 -15.32 -2.05 -8.47
N ARG A 353 -15.22 -3.32 -8.08
CA ARG A 353 -16.19 -3.97 -7.18
C ARG A 353 -16.18 -3.34 -5.78
N ILE A 354 -15.01 -3.08 -5.19
CA ILE A 354 -14.91 -2.44 -3.87
C ILE A 354 -15.51 -1.03 -3.91
N LEU A 355 -15.19 -0.23 -4.94
CA LEU A 355 -15.76 1.11 -5.07
C LEU A 355 -17.29 1.06 -5.25
N LEU A 356 -17.79 0.22 -6.18
CA LEU A 356 -19.24 0.10 -6.43
C LEU A 356 -19.98 -0.39 -5.19
N LEU A 357 -19.38 -1.33 -4.41
CA LEU A 357 -19.93 -1.82 -3.16
C LEU A 357 -20.16 -0.65 -2.20
N LEU A 358 -19.14 0.16 -1.98
CA LEU A 358 -19.25 1.31 -1.09
C LEU A 358 -20.25 2.35 -1.65
N CYS A 359 -20.21 2.66 -2.94
CA CYS A 359 -21.19 3.55 -3.54
C CYS A 359 -22.62 3.10 -3.23
N LEU A 360 -22.96 1.84 -3.55
CA LEU A 360 -24.33 1.30 -3.37
C LEU A 360 -24.70 1.01 -1.90
N SER A 361 -23.73 1.04 -0.99
CA SER A 361 -23.99 1.00 0.45
C SER A 361 -24.40 2.35 1.01
N PHE A 362 -24.07 3.46 0.33
CA PHE A 362 -24.35 4.82 0.78
C PHE A 362 -25.45 5.53 -0.02
N THR A 363 -25.72 5.11 -1.25
CA THR A 363 -26.77 5.69 -2.08
C THR A 363 -27.33 4.69 -3.09
N SER A 364 -28.59 4.88 -3.47
CA SER A 364 -29.23 4.18 -4.60
C SER A 364 -29.35 5.06 -5.84
N ASP A 365 -28.91 6.33 -5.77
CA ASP A 365 -28.96 7.27 -6.88
C ASP A 365 -27.83 7.00 -7.89
N PHE A 366 -28.20 6.60 -9.10
CA PHE A 366 -27.27 6.20 -10.15
C PHE A 366 -26.31 7.34 -10.56
N ASP A 367 -26.82 8.56 -10.65
CA ASP A 367 -25.99 9.70 -11.07
C ASP A 367 -24.95 10.04 -10.03
N THR A 368 -25.27 9.96 -8.74
CA THR A 368 -24.31 10.07 -7.63
C THR A 368 -23.26 8.95 -7.67
N VAL A 369 -23.66 7.71 -7.92
CA VAL A 369 -22.72 6.59 -8.05
C VAL A 369 -21.76 6.84 -9.21
N LYS A 370 -22.26 7.27 -10.35
CA LYS A 370 -21.47 7.60 -11.54
C LYS A 370 -20.50 8.76 -11.27
N ASP A 371 -20.95 9.80 -10.57
CA ASP A 371 -20.09 10.93 -10.18
C ASP A 371 -18.94 10.45 -9.26
N TRP A 372 -19.21 9.60 -8.29
CA TRP A 372 -18.16 9.05 -7.43
C TRP A 372 -17.15 8.18 -8.18
N PHE A 373 -17.55 7.49 -9.24
CA PHE A 373 -16.60 6.80 -10.10
C PHE A 373 -15.68 7.77 -10.83
N THR A 374 -16.18 8.95 -11.27
CA THR A 374 -15.35 9.96 -11.94
C THR A 374 -14.48 10.78 -10.97
N THR A 375 -14.96 11.07 -9.77
CA THR A 375 -14.27 11.95 -8.81
C THR A 375 -13.36 11.21 -7.82
N ILE A 376 -13.62 9.93 -7.57
CA ILE A 376 -12.88 9.08 -6.64
C ILE A 376 -12.21 7.93 -7.37
N GLY A 377 -12.93 7.31 -8.31
CA GLY A 377 -12.47 6.15 -9.05
C GLY A 377 -11.42 6.46 -10.11
N TYR A 378 -11.43 7.63 -10.71
CA TYR A 378 -10.45 8.01 -11.73
C TYR A 378 -9.13 8.46 -11.09
N GLY A 379 -8.02 7.95 -11.65
CA GLY A 379 -6.68 8.29 -11.20
C GLY A 379 -6.05 9.49 -11.94
N GLN A 380 -6.87 10.35 -12.55
CA GLN A 380 -6.42 11.44 -13.41
C GLN A 380 -6.26 12.75 -12.62
N ILE A 381 -5.29 13.55 -13.01
CA ILE A 381 -5.07 14.91 -12.50
C ILE A 381 -5.61 15.88 -13.53
N GLU A 382 -6.62 16.64 -13.15
CA GLU A 382 -7.05 17.81 -13.91
C GLU A 382 -6.15 18.99 -13.55
N LEU A 383 -5.36 19.44 -14.52
CA LEU A 383 -4.56 20.65 -14.33
C LEU A 383 -5.45 21.88 -14.57
N PRO A 384 -5.32 22.94 -13.73
CA PRO A 384 -6.05 24.18 -13.97
C PRO A 384 -5.65 24.75 -15.33
N GLU A 385 -6.64 25.26 -16.06
CA GLU A 385 -6.37 26.03 -17.27
C GLU A 385 -5.47 27.22 -16.94
N LYS A 386 -4.41 27.42 -17.72
CA LYS A 386 -3.44 28.49 -17.53
C LYS A 386 -3.96 29.80 -18.11
#